data_3bf07fe32107e8524bdd8a3aa0d49ebf
#
_entry.id   3bf07fe32107e8524bdd8a3aa0d49ebf
#
_cell.length_a   1.000
_cell.length_b   1.000
_cell.length_c   1.000
_cell.angle_alpha   90.00
_cell.angle_beta   90.00
_cell.angle_gamma   90.00
#
_symmetry.space_group_name_H-M   'P 1'
#
loop_
_entity.id
_entity.type
_entity.pdbx_description
1 polymer ?
#
loop_
_entity_poly.entity_id
_entity_poly.type
_entity_poly.pdbx_seq_one_letter_code
_entity_poly.pdbx_strand_id
1 'polypeptide(L)'
;PDRGMVFQRYSLYPWLNAADNVAFGMRLQGMTSADVRDRTAYFLEVVGLQDSATKLPRELSGGMQQRVAIARALATNPSVLLLDEPFGALDLQIRETMQDFLLKLWERTGLTVLLITHDVEEALVLAQRVHVLAPNPGRIIRSLEVTLNKSDLDQLRLSSDFLQLRRSLASSLRQLEPTIS
;
A
#
# COMPACT_ATOMS: atom_id res chain seq x y z
N PRO A 1 15.94 -6.18 8.83
CA PRO A 1 15.11 -7.09 8.05
C PRO A 1 14.91 -6.54 6.65
N ASP A 2 15.07 -7.39 5.60
CA ASP A 2 14.99 -6.95 4.20
C ASP A 2 13.57 -6.64 3.73
N ARG A 3 12.57 -6.84 4.58
CA ARG A 3 11.15 -6.77 4.19
C ARG A 3 10.38 -5.89 5.16
N GLY A 4 9.62 -4.92 4.61
CA GLY A 4 8.58 -4.19 5.30
C GLY A 4 7.22 -4.83 5.03
N MET A 5 6.32 -4.85 6.02
CA MET A 5 4.97 -5.38 5.86
C MET A 5 3.95 -4.42 6.46
N VAL A 6 2.88 -4.18 5.70
CA VAL A 6 1.69 -3.43 6.11
C VAL A 6 0.50 -4.37 6.02
N PHE A 7 -0.15 -4.62 7.16
CA PHE A 7 -1.30 -5.50 7.26
C PHE A 7 -2.60 -4.73 6.99
N GLN A 8 -3.65 -5.44 6.64
CA GLN A 8 -5.01 -4.93 6.45
C GLN A 8 -5.52 -4.12 7.66
N ARG A 9 -5.24 -4.61 8.88
CA ARG A 9 -5.39 -3.82 10.10
C ARG A 9 -4.04 -3.19 10.38
N TYR A 10 -3.96 -1.89 10.35
CA TYR A 10 -2.71 -1.07 10.33
C TYR A 10 -1.68 -1.42 11.42
N SER A 11 -2.06 -2.24 12.40
CA SER A 11 -1.20 -2.82 13.45
C SER A 11 -0.25 -1.80 14.10
N LEU A 12 -0.71 -0.55 14.25
CA LEU A 12 0.04 0.45 14.99
C LEU A 12 0.04 0.10 16.47
N TYR A 13 1.13 0.41 17.14
CA TYR A 13 1.21 0.29 18.60
C TYR A 13 0.32 1.38 19.23
N PRO A 14 -0.79 1.02 19.90
CA PRO A 14 -1.81 2.00 20.34
C PRO A 14 -1.31 2.92 21.45
N TRP A 15 -0.26 2.55 22.15
CA TRP A 15 0.39 3.32 23.22
C TRP A 15 1.52 4.22 22.71
N LEU A 16 1.93 4.14 21.45
CA LEU A 16 2.92 4.99 20.82
C LEU A 16 2.24 6.02 19.93
N ASN A 17 2.76 7.26 19.91
CA ASN A 17 2.34 8.28 18.96
C ASN A 17 2.81 7.94 17.53
N ALA A 18 2.44 8.75 16.53
CA ALA A 18 2.80 8.52 15.14
C ALA A 18 4.32 8.47 14.94
N ALA A 19 5.06 9.41 15.50
CA ALA A 19 6.52 9.46 15.40
C ALA A 19 7.18 8.23 16.05
N ASP A 20 6.74 7.83 17.23
CA ASP A 20 7.29 6.66 17.93
C ASP A 20 6.94 5.35 17.22
N ASN A 21 5.76 5.26 16.57
CA ASN A 21 5.43 4.13 15.71
C ASN A 21 6.43 4.02 14.55
N VAL A 22 6.73 5.12 13.86
CA VAL A 22 7.70 5.15 12.75
C VAL A 22 9.11 4.82 13.25
N ALA A 23 9.52 5.38 14.39
CA ALA A 23 10.85 5.21 14.97
C ALA A 23 11.11 3.79 15.49
N PHE A 24 10.08 3.02 15.81
CA PHE A 24 10.18 1.78 16.57
C PHE A 24 11.15 0.77 15.95
N GLY A 25 11.00 0.47 14.66
CA GLY A 25 11.86 -0.50 13.97
C GLY A 25 13.31 -0.06 13.88
N MET A 26 13.56 1.22 13.67
CA MET A 26 14.91 1.80 13.61
C MET A 26 15.66 1.71 14.97
N ARG A 27 14.92 1.95 16.07
CA ARG A 27 15.46 1.77 17.43
C ARG A 27 15.87 0.32 17.68
N LEU A 28 15.07 -0.64 17.23
CA LEU A 28 15.41 -2.07 17.36
C LEU A 28 16.60 -2.48 16.48
N GLN A 29 16.86 -1.77 15.39
CA GLN A 29 18.06 -1.96 14.56
C GLN A 29 19.33 -1.35 15.20
N GLY A 30 19.22 -0.68 16.34
CA GLY A 30 20.34 -0.05 17.02
C GLY A 30 20.85 1.23 16.35
N MET A 31 20.03 1.90 15.55
CA MET A 31 20.38 3.19 14.95
C MET A 31 20.61 4.26 16.03
N THR A 32 21.45 5.23 15.73
CA THR A 32 21.70 6.34 16.66
C THR A 32 20.43 7.17 16.87
N SER A 33 20.31 7.80 18.05
CA SER A 33 19.15 8.66 18.34
C SER A 33 19.01 9.84 17.35
N ALA A 34 20.11 10.34 16.82
CA ALA A 34 20.11 11.39 15.80
C ALA A 34 19.53 10.86 14.47
N ASP A 35 20.03 9.72 13.97
CA ASP A 35 19.54 9.11 12.73
C ASP A 35 18.07 8.74 12.82
N VAL A 36 17.65 8.16 13.96
CA VAL A 36 16.23 7.82 14.20
C VAL A 36 15.37 9.07 14.13
N ARG A 37 15.75 10.16 14.79
CA ARG A 37 15.00 11.41 14.77
C ARG A 37 14.87 11.96 13.36
N ASP A 38 15.99 12.07 12.65
CA ASP A 38 16.02 12.71 11.32
C ASP A 38 15.26 11.87 10.28
N ARG A 39 15.40 10.54 10.31
CA ARG A 39 14.62 9.64 9.44
C ARG A 39 13.13 9.63 9.80
N THR A 40 12.78 9.70 11.08
CA THR A 40 11.38 9.77 11.50
C THR A 40 10.73 11.04 10.97
N ALA A 41 11.39 12.20 11.10
CA ALA A 41 10.92 13.47 10.56
C ALA A 41 10.74 13.39 9.03
N TYR A 42 11.73 12.87 8.32
CA TYR A 42 11.68 12.66 6.87
C TYR A 42 10.49 11.81 6.44
N PHE A 43 10.29 10.63 7.06
CA PHE A 43 9.18 9.75 6.65
C PHE A 43 7.80 10.32 7.02
N LEU A 44 7.68 11.05 8.14
CA LEU A 44 6.43 11.75 8.47
C LEU A 44 6.14 12.88 7.47
N GLU A 45 7.14 13.58 6.99
CA GLU A 45 7.00 14.58 5.93
C GLU A 45 6.59 13.93 4.60
N VAL A 46 7.25 12.84 4.21
CA VAL A 46 6.94 12.07 2.97
C VAL A 46 5.48 11.63 2.95
N VAL A 47 4.93 11.21 4.11
CA VAL A 47 3.53 10.80 4.20
C VAL A 47 2.57 11.95 4.55
N GLY A 48 3.05 13.19 4.68
CA GLY A 48 2.24 14.38 4.97
C GLY A 48 1.62 14.37 6.37
N LEU A 49 2.36 13.90 7.38
CA LEU A 49 1.89 13.75 8.77
C LEU A 49 2.80 14.43 9.81
N GLN A 50 3.66 15.37 9.39
CA GLN A 50 4.55 16.10 10.29
C GLN A 50 3.81 16.79 11.43
N ASP A 51 2.64 17.38 11.15
CA ASP A 51 1.82 18.09 12.14
C ASP A 51 1.02 17.14 13.06
N SER A 52 1.07 15.85 12.76
CA SER A 52 0.39 14.79 13.53
C SER A 52 1.36 13.85 14.24
N ALA A 53 2.65 14.19 14.30
CA ALA A 53 3.72 13.38 14.85
C ALA A 53 3.46 12.90 16.30
N THR A 54 2.85 13.74 17.11
CA THR A 54 2.58 13.48 18.54
C THR A 54 1.25 12.79 18.81
N LYS A 55 0.37 12.64 17.79
CA LYS A 55 -0.96 12.04 17.96
C LYS A 55 -0.85 10.53 18.15
N LEU A 56 -1.68 10.00 19.04
CA LEU A 56 -1.87 8.57 19.21
C LEU A 56 -2.75 7.99 18.07
N PRO A 57 -2.66 6.68 17.78
CA PRO A 57 -3.45 6.06 16.71
C PRO A 57 -4.95 6.35 16.79
N ARG A 58 -5.54 6.38 17.99
CA ARG A 58 -6.97 6.72 18.20
C ARG A 58 -7.36 8.15 17.81
N GLU A 59 -6.40 9.03 17.65
CA GLU A 59 -6.59 10.45 17.28
C GLU A 59 -6.35 10.68 15.77
N LEU A 60 -6.02 9.61 15.04
CA LEU A 60 -5.75 9.60 13.61
C LEU A 60 -6.92 8.97 12.85
N SER A 61 -7.26 9.53 11.69
CA SER A 61 -8.18 8.87 10.75
C SER A 61 -7.60 7.55 10.21
N GLY A 62 -8.43 6.67 9.66
CA GLY A 62 -7.97 5.42 9.05
C GLY A 62 -6.86 5.62 8.01
N GLY A 63 -7.03 6.59 7.10
CA GLY A 63 -6.00 6.93 6.10
C GLY A 63 -4.72 7.50 6.73
N MET A 64 -4.80 8.24 7.82
CA MET A 64 -3.61 8.70 8.55
C MET A 64 -2.90 7.53 9.23
N GLN A 65 -3.63 6.62 9.86
CA GLN A 65 -3.04 5.40 10.45
C GLN A 65 -2.34 4.55 9.40
N GLN A 66 -2.95 4.40 8.23
CA GLN A 66 -2.36 3.73 7.06
C GLN A 66 -1.01 4.36 6.67
N ARG A 67 -0.98 5.69 6.51
CA ARG A 67 0.23 6.42 6.17
C ARG A 67 1.34 6.25 7.21
N VAL A 68 0.98 6.26 8.49
CA VAL A 68 1.93 5.95 9.58
C VAL A 68 2.46 4.52 9.46
N ALA A 69 1.60 3.53 9.15
CA ALA A 69 2.02 2.13 8.99
C ALA A 69 2.99 1.96 7.80
N ILE A 70 2.73 2.64 6.68
CA ILE A 70 3.63 2.65 5.52
C ILE A 70 4.97 3.33 5.90
N ALA A 71 4.93 4.50 6.53
CA ALA A 71 6.13 5.22 6.98
C ALA A 71 6.97 4.35 7.93
N ARG A 72 6.35 3.65 8.88
CA ARG A 72 7.01 2.71 9.79
C ARG A 72 7.71 1.58 9.05
N ALA A 73 7.04 1.00 8.05
CA ALA A 73 7.63 -0.08 7.26
C ALA A 73 8.82 0.40 6.43
N LEU A 74 8.73 1.58 5.82
CA LEU A 74 9.78 2.17 5.00
C LEU A 74 10.98 2.68 5.81
N ALA A 75 10.75 3.16 7.04
CA ALA A 75 11.78 3.71 7.90
C ALA A 75 12.92 2.72 8.19
N THR A 76 12.63 1.42 8.14
CA THR A 76 13.63 0.35 8.31
C THR A 76 14.44 0.04 7.05
N ASN A 77 14.23 0.79 5.96
CA ASN A 77 14.91 0.63 4.66
C ASN A 77 14.78 -0.80 4.09
N PRO A 78 13.56 -1.30 3.88
CA PRO A 78 13.35 -2.64 3.34
C PRO A 78 13.72 -2.70 1.85
N SER A 79 14.13 -3.88 1.36
CA SER A 79 14.28 -4.16 -0.08
C SER A 79 12.96 -4.47 -0.76
N VAL A 80 11.98 -4.97 0.01
CA VAL A 80 10.64 -5.34 -0.46
C VAL A 80 9.59 -4.83 0.51
N LEU A 81 8.52 -4.23 -0.01
CA LEU A 81 7.34 -3.82 0.75
C LEU A 81 6.17 -4.75 0.41
N LEU A 82 5.64 -5.41 1.43
CA LEU A 82 4.47 -6.27 1.33
C LEU A 82 3.25 -5.49 1.85
N LEU A 83 2.22 -5.37 1.02
CA LEU A 83 0.96 -4.67 1.33
C LEU A 83 -0.18 -5.68 1.24
N ASP A 84 -0.83 -5.96 2.36
CA ASP A 84 -1.95 -6.89 2.44
C ASP A 84 -3.26 -6.12 2.61
N GLU A 85 -4.06 -6.05 1.54
CA GLU A 85 -5.31 -5.29 1.43
C GLU A 85 -5.23 -3.87 2.04
N PRO A 86 -4.24 -3.07 1.63
CA PRO A 86 -3.90 -1.83 2.35
C PRO A 86 -5.01 -0.78 2.32
N PHE A 87 -5.95 -0.85 1.39
CA PHE A 87 -6.97 0.20 1.21
C PHE A 87 -8.41 -0.29 1.44
N GLY A 88 -8.60 -1.55 1.83
CA GLY A 88 -9.92 -2.17 1.96
C GLY A 88 -10.86 -1.48 2.97
N ALA A 89 -10.31 -0.84 4.01
CA ALA A 89 -11.08 -0.15 5.05
C ALA A 89 -11.24 1.37 4.81
N LEU A 90 -10.76 1.90 3.67
CA LEU A 90 -10.80 3.33 3.37
C LEU A 90 -12.02 3.69 2.50
N ASP A 91 -12.58 4.87 2.74
CA ASP A 91 -13.55 5.47 1.81
C ASP A 91 -12.88 5.78 0.46
N LEU A 92 -13.71 6.01 -0.57
CA LEU A 92 -13.26 6.19 -1.94
C LEU A 92 -12.23 7.31 -2.10
N GLN A 93 -12.49 8.47 -1.53
CA GLN A 93 -11.65 9.67 -1.70
C GLN A 93 -10.27 9.49 -1.04
N ILE A 94 -10.25 8.92 0.17
CA ILE A 94 -9.01 8.62 0.89
C ILE A 94 -8.23 7.51 0.16
N ARG A 95 -8.92 6.50 -0.37
CA ARG A 95 -8.32 5.41 -1.14
C ARG A 95 -7.58 5.95 -2.38
N GLU A 96 -8.22 6.80 -3.18
CA GLU A 96 -7.61 7.41 -4.36
C GLU A 96 -6.38 8.24 -4.00
N THR A 97 -6.47 9.06 -2.96
CA THR A 97 -5.33 9.83 -2.43
C THR A 97 -4.17 8.92 -2.02
N MET A 98 -4.47 7.77 -1.42
CA MET A 98 -3.45 6.81 -0.98
C MET A 98 -2.84 6.03 -2.13
N GLN A 99 -3.62 5.72 -3.18
CA GLN A 99 -3.10 5.10 -4.40
C GLN A 99 -2.11 6.03 -5.11
N ASP A 100 -2.48 7.29 -5.30
CA ASP A 100 -1.59 8.32 -5.87
C ASP A 100 -0.31 8.50 -5.03
N PHE A 101 -0.45 8.55 -3.71
CA PHE A 101 0.69 8.60 -2.79
C PHE A 101 1.62 7.39 -2.98
N LEU A 102 1.09 6.16 -3.05
CA LEU A 102 1.90 4.95 -3.20
C LEU A 102 2.63 4.89 -4.55
N LEU A 103 1.99 5.34 -5.63
CA LEU A 103 2.63 5.46 -6.95
C LEU A 103 3.80 6.43 -6.91
N LYS A 104 3.59 7.64 -6.40
CA LYS A 104 4.66 8.65 -6.28
C LYS A 104 5.81 8.17 -5.40
N LEU A 105 5.49 7.46 -4.33
CA LEU A 105 6.49 6.85 -3.47
C LEU A 105 7.32 5.80 -4.23
N TRP A 106 6.64 4.90 -4.96
CA TRP A 106 7.30 3.88 -5.77
C TRP A 106 8.21 4.50 -6.85
N GLU A 107 7.73 5.50 -7.57
CA GLU A 107 8.52 6.22 -8.59
C GLU A 107 9.81 6.84 -8.01
N ARG A 108 9.71 7.38 -6.80
CA ARG A 108 10.85 8.03 -6.13
C ARG A 108 11.86 7.05 -5.55
N THR A 109 11.42 5.88 -5.12
CA THR A 109 12.26 4.93 -4.38
C THR A 109 12.72 3.73 -5.21
N GLY A 110 12.01 3.38 -6.29
CA GLY A 110 12.24 2.16 -7.07
C GLY A 110 12.05 0.86 -6.25
N LEU A 111 11.35 0.94 -5.12
CA LEU A 111 11.15 -0.17 -4.19
C LEU A 111 10.36 -1.30 -4.84
N THR A 112 10.75 -2.55 -4.59
CA THR A 112 9.93 -3.69 -4.98
C THR A 112 8.70 -3.77 -4.06
N VAL A 113 7.50 -3.71 -4.65
CA VAL A 113 6.23 -3.77 -3.91
C VAL A 113 5.46 -5.02 -4.33
N LEU A 114 5.03 -5.81 -3.36
CA LEU A 114 4.04 -6.87 -3.54
C LEU A 114 2.73 -6.44 -2.86
N LEU A 115 1.69 -6.24 -3.68
CA LEU A 115 0.36 -5.84 -3.25
C LEU A 115 -0.59 -7.03 -3.35
N ILE A 116 -1.28 -7.33 -2.27
CA ILE A 116 -2.41 -8.26 -2.24
C ILE A 116 -3.68 -7.42 -2.14
N THR A 117 -4.60 -7.63 -3.07
CA THR A 117 -5.89 -6.94 -3.11
C THR A 117 -6.95 -7.81 -3.78
N HIS A 118 -8.20 -7.62 -3.43
CA HIS A 118 -9.36 -8.16 -4.13
C HIS A 118 -9.98 -7.13 -5.11
N ASP A 119 -9.47 -5.90 -5.13
CA ASP A 119 -9.95 -4.84 -6.00
C ASP A 119 -9.17 -4.82 -7.32
N VAL A 120 -9.87 -5.09 -8.41
CA VAL A 120 -9.29 -5.12 -9.77
C VAL A 120 -8.77 -3.76 -10.22
N GLU A 121 -9.47 -2.67 -9.84
CA GLU A 121 -9.04 -1.32 -10.21
C GLU A 121 -7.75 -0.96 -9.49
N GLU A 122 -7.66 -1.26 -8.21
CA GLU A 122 -6.47 -1.07 -7.41
C GLU A 122 -5.26 -1.80 -8.02
N ALA A 123 -5.44 -3.07 -8.40
CA ALA A 123 -4.39 -3.85 -9.04
C ALA A 123 -3.92 -3.21 -10.36
N LEU A 124 -4.85 -2.73 -11.21
CA LEU A 124 -4.51 -2.09 -12.48
C LEU A 124 -3.86 -0.72 -12.31
N VAL A 125 -4.30 0.06 -11.34
CA VAL A 125 -3.74 1.38 -11.03
C VAL A 125 -2.31 1.26 -10.53
N LEU A 126 -2.03 0.33 -9.61
CA LEU A 126 -0.77 0.29 -8.89
C LEU A 126 0.27 -0.63 -9.51
N ALA A 127 -0.11 -1.81 -10.00
CA ALA A 127 0.86 -2.83 -10.40
C ALA A 127 1.37 -2.67 -11.84
N GLN A 128 2.60 -3.09 -12.10
CA GLN A 128 3.15 -3.34 -13.44
C GLN A 128 2.85 -4.76 -13.90
N ARG A 129 2.62 -5.68 -12.96
CA ARG A 129 2.23 -7.07 -13.24
C ARG A 129 1.17 -7.52 -12.26
N VAL A 130 0.12 -8.13 -12.77
CA VAL A 130 -0.99 -8.67 -11.98
C VAL A 130 -1.03 -10.19 -12.13
N HIS A 131 -1.14 -10.88 -10.99
CA HIS A 131 -1.36 -12.32 -10.92
C HIS A 131 -2.73 -12.59 -10.31
N VAL A 132 -3.58 -13.35 -11.01
CA VAL A 132 -4.86 -13.81 -10.49
C VAL A 132 -4.66 -15.18 -9.86
N LEU A 133 -5.06 -15.30 -8.58
CA LEU A 133 -4.95 -16.53 -7.82
C LEU A 133 -6.30 -17.22 -7.70
N ALA A 134 -6.32 -18.53 -7.96
CA ALA A 134 -7.47 -19.38 -7.64
C ALA A 134 -7.33 -19.92 -6.21
N PRO A 135 -8.46 -20.08 -5.48
CA PRO A 135 -8.47 -20.82 -4.21
C PRO A 135 -8.41 -22.32 -4.42
N ASN A 136 -8.01 -23.07 -3.43
CA ASN A 136 -8.16 -24.52 -3.23
C ASN A 136 -7.90 -25.44 -4.44
N PRO A 137 -6.65 -25.77 -4.79
CA PRO A 137 -5.41 -25.27 -4.18
C PRO A 137 -5.05 -23.89 -4.71
N GLY A 138 -4.39 -23.08 -3.87
CA GLY A 138 -3.88 -21.78 -4.28
C GLY A 138 -2.93 -21.90 -5.46
N ARG A 139 -3.29 -21.33 -6.63
CA ARG A 139 -2.46 -21.34 -7.83
C ARG A 139 -2.69 -20.09 -8.66
N ILE A 140 -1.65 -19.66 -9.36
CA ILE A 140 -1.77 -18.58 -10.34
C ILE A 140 -2.47 -19.16 -11.58
N ILE A 141 -3.62 -18.59 -11.95
CA ILE A 141 -4.39 -18.98 -13.14
C ILE A 141 -4.20 -18.03 -14.30
N ARG A 142 -3.75 -16.81 -14.01
CA ARG A 142 -3.49 -15.79 -15.02
C ARG A 142 -2.40 -14.85 -14.54
N SER A 143 -1.53 -14.46 -15.46
CA SER A 143 -0.56 -13.37 -15.27
C SER A 143 -0.69 -12.41 -16.43
N LEU A 144 -0.59 -11.11 -16.11
CA LEU A 144 -0.74 -10.07 -17.12
C LEU A 144 0.22 -8.92 -16.80
N GLU A 145 0.87 -8.35 -17.81
CA GLU A 145 1.62 -7.11 -17.71
C GLU A 145 0.68 -5.92 -17.93
N VAL A 146 0.83 -4.91 -17.08
CA VAL A 146 0.02 -3.68 -17.10
C VAL A 146 0.87 -2.57 -17.68
N THR A 147 0.66 -2.26 -18.96
CA THR A 147 1.41 -1.25 -19.72
C THR A 147 0.66 0.09 -19.82
N LEU A 148 -0.26 0.34 -18.89
CA LEU A 148 -1.07 1.55 -18.86
C LEU A 148 -0.23 2.77 -18.44
N ASN A 149 -0.51 3.91 -19.08
CA ASN A 149 0.08 5.19 -18.66
C ASN A 149 -0.59 5.67 -17.36
N LYS A 150 0.19 5.83 -16.30
CA LYS A 150 -0.28 6.16 -14.94
C LYS A 150 0.01 7.62 -14.55
N SER A 151 0.39 8.47 -15.50
CA SER A 151 0.72 9.88 -15.24
C SER A 151 -0.49 10.72 -14.79
N ASP A 152 -1.70 10.29 -15.17
CA ASP A 152 -2.97 10.93 -14.80
C ASP A 152 -3.99 9.82 -14.51
N LEU A 153 -4.27 9.59 -13.24
CA LEU A 153 -5.14 8.49 -12.80
C LEU A 153 -6.61 8.70 -13.18
N ASP A 154 -7.06 9.95 -13.29
CA ASP A 154 -8.44 10.23 -13.66
C ASP A 154 -8.67 9.91 -15.14
N GLN A 155 -7.75 10.33 -16.01
CA GLN A 155 -7.80 9.97 -17.43
C GLN A 155 -7.58 8.47 -17.64
N LEU A 156 -6.69 7.85 -16.86
CA LEU A 156 -6.44 6.41 -16.93
C LEU A 156 -7.73 5.63 -16.70
N ARG A 157 -8.50 5.92 -15.64
CA ARG A 157 -9.72 5.21 -15.29
C ARG A 157 -10.83 5.33 -16.37
N LEU A 158 -10.78 6.38 -17.17
CA LEU A 158 -11.72 6.63 -18.27
C LEU A 158 -11.25 6.02 -19.60
N SER A 159 -10.00 5.57 -19.69
CA SER A 159 -9.45 5.04 -20.93
C SER A 159 -10.08 3.71 -21.35
N SER A 160 -10.22 3.50 -22.66
CA SER A 160 -10.74 2.24 -23.23
C SER A 160 -9.92 1.03 -22.79
N ASP A 161 -8.61 1.17 -22.76
CA ASP A 161 -7.67 0.10 -22.42
C ASP A 161 -7.82 -0.33 -20.96
N PHE A 162 -7.95 0.64 -20.04
CA PHE A 162 -8.22 0.36 -18.63
C PHE A 162 -9.55 -0.38 -18.45
N LEU A 163 -10.62 0.11 -19.07
CA LEU A 163 -11.94 -0.51 -18.97
C LEU A 163 -11.97 -1.93 -19.56
N GLN A 164 -11.24 -2.16 -20.64
CA GLN A 164 -11.11 -3.50 -21.25
C GLN A 164 -10.36 -4.46 -20.33
N LEU A 165 -9.21 -4.05 -19.78
CA LEU A 165 -8.43 -4.86 -18.84
C LEU A 165 -9.22 -5.16 -17.58
N ARG A 166 -9.90 -4.17 -17.01
CA ARG A 166 -10.78 -4.33 -15.85
C ARG A 166 -11.88 -5.38 -16.10
N ARG A 167 -12.59 -5.29 -17.22
CA ARG A 167 -13.61 -6.29 -17.58
C ARG A 167 -13.01 -7.69 -17.74
N SER A 168 -11.86 -7.78 -18.38
CA SER A 168 -11.14 -9.03 -18.60
C SER A 168 -10.69 -9.69 -17.30
N LEU A 169 -10.15 -8.94 -16.34
CA LEU A 169 -9.76 -9.44 -15.02
C LEU A 169 -10.97 -9.83 -14.18
N ALA A 170 -12.00 -8.98 -14.14
CA ALA A 170 -13.24 -9.26 -13.42
C ALA A 170 -13.92 -10.54 -13.93
N SER A 171 -13.88 -10.83 -15.26
CA SER A 171 -14.40 -12.08 -15.81
C SER A 171 -13.59 -13.30 -15.32
N SER A 172 -12.28 -13.19 -15.23
CA SER A 172 -11.42 -14.26 -14.68
C SER A 172 -11.74 -14.57 -13.22
N LEU A 173 -12.03 -13.56 -12.40
CA LEU A 173 -12.42 -13.76 -11.00
C LEU A 173 -13.79 -14.41 -10.85
N ARG A 174 -14.78 -13.99 -11.65
CA ARG A 174 -16.13 -14.60 -11.62
C ARG A 174 -16.15 -16.09 -11.97
N GLN A 175 -15.21 -16.54 -12.81
CA GLN A 175 -15.07 -17.98 -13.15
C GLN A 175 -14.54 -18.80 -11.97
N LEU A 176 -14.00 -18.16 -10.92
CA LEU A 176 -13.50 -18.81 -9.72
C LEU A 176 -14.54 -18.90 -8.60
N GLU A 177 -15.61 -18.11 -8.67
CA GLU A 177 -16.71 -18.20 -7.70
C GLU A 177 -17.45 -19.54 -7.97
N PRO A 178 -17.63 -20.40 -6.95
CA PRO A 178 -18.45 -21.59 -7.11
C PRO A 178 -19.87 -21.13 -7.46
N THR A 179 -20.41 -21.70 -8.53
CA THR A 179 -21.82 -21.51 -8.89
C THR A 179 -22.66 -21.97 -7.68
N ILE A 180 -23.22 -21.00 -6.96
CA ILE A 180 -24.18 -21.31 -5.87
C ILE A 180 -25.41 -21.83 -6.59
N SER A 181 -25.60 -23.14 -6.56
CA SER A 181 -26.80 -23.86 -7.02
C SER A 181 -27.78 -23.99 -5.88
#